data_d337fa32283af28e1cb322b2c7a0ea0a
#
_entry.id   d337fa32283af28e1cb322b2c7a0ea0a
#
_cell.length_a   1.000
_cell.length_b   1.000
_cell.length_c   1.000
_cell.angle_alpha   90.00
_cell.angle_beta   90.00
_cell.angle_gamma   90.00
#
_symmetry.space_group_name_H-M   'P 1'
#
loop_
_entity.id
_entity.type
_entity.pdbx_description
1 polymer ?
#
loop_
_entity_poly.entity_id
_entity_poly.type
_entity_poly.pdbx_seq_one_letter_code
_entity_poly.pdbx_strand_id
1 'polypeptide(L)'
;ATPFFLNGIITINFSSFWGFGLSLLAGPFQIAIYSLADLVLRSANTLATIVPHAIRANYIDKPLQKIKRIIFSFIIIYLVLLIIGILLIPSFIKIFFDSSFYASIYVIQIMLVVWFIGSINKLLGFPVFSKIYDSKRLNQLVYLFGGLHLLSFVLWKTFGSYNAEQLVLLLLFISGAECIIFATLIFKKYFY
;
A
#
# COMPACT_ATOMS: atom_id res chain seq x y z
N ALA A 1 18.42 -4.32 -17.15
CA ALA A 1 17.22 -5.18 -17.00
C ALA A 1 17.10 -5.76 -15.58
N THR A 2 18.20 -6.25 -14.99
CA THR A 2 18.23 -6.93 -13.66
C THR A 2 17.62 -6.13 -12.49
N PRO A 3 17.88 -4.80 -12.32
CA PRO A 3 17.33 -4.05 -11.19
C PRO A 3 15.80 -3.95 -11.20
N PHE A 4 15.19 -3.81 -12.38
CA PHE A 4 13.73 -3.73 -12.51
C PHE A 4 13.04 -5.07 -12.22
N PHE A 5 13.66 -6.17 -12.61
CA PHE A 5 13.18 -7.52 -12.32
C PHE A 5 13.19 -7.81 -10.81
N LEU A 6 14.30 -7.50 -10.14
CA LEU A 6 14.41 -7.66 -8.67
C LEU A 6 13.40 -6.79 -7.93
N ASN A 7 13.19 -5.54 -8.35
CA ASN A 7 12.18 -4.66 -7.77
C ASN A 7 10.77 -5.23 -7.93
N GLY A 8 10.46 -5.79 -9.10
CA GLY A 8 9.17 -6.46 -9.33
C GLY A 8 8.96 -7.64 -8.40
N ILE A 9 9.96 -8.52 -8.26
CA ILE A 9 9.93 -9.66 -7.35
C ILE A 9 9.73 -9.20 -5.90
N ILE A 10 10.49 -8.22 -5.43
CA ILE A 10 10.42 -7.71 -4.07
C ILE A 10 9.01 -7.16 -3.81
N THR A 11 8.48 -6.32 -4.68
CA THR A 11 7.16 -5.68 -4.50
C THR A 11 6.01 -6.70 -4.51
N ILE A 12 6.05 -7.69 -5.40
CA ILE A 12 5.02 -8.74 -5.48
C ILE A 12 5.07 -9.66 -4.26
N ASN A 13 6.27 -10.05 -3.84
CA ASN A 13 6.44 -10.96 -2.71
C ASN A 13 6.00 -10.32 -1.38
N PHE A 14 6.22 -9.02 -1.18
CA PHE A 14 5.79 -8.37 0.06
C PHE A 14 4.27 -8.37 0.24
N SER A 15 3.49 -8.22 -0.83
CA SER A 15 2.02 -8.26 -0.71
C SER A 15 1.49 -9.62 -0.27
N SER A 16 2.16 -10.72 -0.65
CA SER A 16 1.78 -12.09 -0.29
C SER A 16 2.43 -12.57 1.01
N PHE A 17 3.57 -12.00 1.38
CA PHE A 17 4.38 -12.40 2.53
C PHE A 17 3.63 -12.29 3.86
N TRP A 18 2.86 -11.23 4.05
CA TRP A 18 2.11 -10.99 5.28
C TRP A 18 0.96 -11.98 5.47
N GLY A 19 0.23 -12.28 4.39
CA GLY A 19 -0.82 -13.32 4.42
C GLY A 19 -0.24 -14.71 4.71
N PHE A 20 0.90 -15.03 4.10
CA PHE A 20 1.61 -16.29 4.37
C PHE A 20 2.12 -16.34 5.82
N GLY A 21 2.73 -15.26 6.33
CA GLY A 21 3.18 -15.18 7.71
C GLY A 21 2.04 -15.37 8.71
N LEU A 22 0.88 -14.73 8.47
CA LEU A 22 -0.31 -14.91 9.30
C LEU A 22 -0.81 -16.37 9.26
N SER A 23 -0.78 -17.02 8.09
CA SER A 23 -1.22 -18.40 7.94
C SER A 23 -0.38 -19.42 8.72
N LEU A 24 0.87 -19.07 9.02
CA LEU A 24 1.76 -19.92 9.82
C LEU A 24 1.61 -19.71 11.34
N LEU A 25 1.11 -18.54 11.76
CA LEU A 25 1.17 -18.11 13.16
C LEU A 25 -0.21 -17.95 13.81
N ALA A 26 -1.27 -17.73 13.02
CA ALA A 26 -2.61 -17.44 13.51
C ALA A 26 -3.57 -18.60 13.28
N GLY A 27 -4.67 -18.62 14.05
CA GLY A 27 -5.74 -19.60 13.85
C GLY A 27 -6.58 -19.33 12.60
N PRO A 28 -7.35 -20.34 12.13
CA PRO A 28 -8.12 -20.26 10.87
C PRO A 28 -9.07 -19.06 10.77
N PHE A 29 -9.66 -18.65 11.89
CA PHE A 29 -10.55 -17.49 11.95
C PHE A 29 -9.84 -16.17 11.60
N GLN A 30 -8.64 -15.95 12.13
CA GLN A 30 -7.85 -14.77 11.84
C GLN A 30 -7.39 -14.73 10.38
N ILE A 31 -7.08 -15.90 9.83
CA ILE A 31 -6.72 -16.05 8.41
C ILE A 31 -7.91 -15.69 7.53
N ALA A 32 -9.12 -16.16 7.87
CA ALA A 32 -10.33 -15.87 7.11
C ALA A 32 -10.65 -14.37 7.09
N ILE A 33 -10.59 -13.70 8.25
CA ILE A 33 -10.78 -12.24 8.38
C ILE A 33 -9.76 -11.48 7.53
N TYR A 34 -8.48 -11.82 7.65
CA TYR A 34 -7.42 -11.16 6.87
C TYR A 34 -7.57 -11.40 5.36
N SER A 35 -7.89 -12.63 4.96
CA SER A 35 -8.04 -12.99 3.55
C SER A 35 -9.16 -12.23 2.87
N LEU A 36 -10.27 -11.98 3.58
CA LEU A 36 -11.35 -11.15 3.08
C LEU A 36 -10.89 -9.68 2.89
N ALA A 37 -10.14 -9.15 3.85
CA ALA A 37 -9.58 -7.81 3.75
C ALA A 37 -8.52 -7.69 2.61
N ASP A 38 -7.67 -8.71 2.45
CA ASP A 38 -6.67 -8.77 1.39
C ASP A 38 -7.31 -8.88 -0.01
N LEU A 39 -8.43 -9.58 -0.13
CA LEU A 39 -9.20 -9.64 -1.38
C LEU A 39 -9.70 -8.25 -1.79
N VAL A 40 -10.28 -7.49 -0.86
CA VAL A 40 -10.71 -6.10 -1.11
C VAL A 40 -9.51 -5.23 -1.49
N LEU A 41 -8.39 -5.34 -0.77
CA LEU A 41 -7.17 -4.61 -1.05
C LEU A 41 -6.63 -4.90 -2.45
N ARG A 42 -6.55 -6.17 -2.84
CA ARG A 42 -6.04 -6.58 -4.17
C ARG A 42 -6.91 -6.05 -5.29
N SER A 43 -8.23 -6.09 -5.12
CA SER A 43 -9.17 -5.53 -6.10
C SER A 43 -8.97 -4.03 -6.28
N ALA A 44 -8.85 -3.28 -5.19
CA ALA A 44 -8.58 -1.85 -5.21
C ALA A 44 -7.17 -1.50 -5.76
N ASN A 45 -6.17 -2.35 -5.51
CA ASN A 45 -4.79 -2.15 -5.97
C ASN A 45 -4.65 -2.17 -7.49
N THR A 46 -5.55 -2.80 -8.22
CA THR A 46 -5.56 -2.78 -9.70
C THR A 46 -5.64 -1.34 -10.20
N LEU A 47 -6.58 -0.55 -9.67
CA LEU A 47 -6.72 0.88 -10.00
C LEU A 47 -5.47 1.68 -9.60
N ALA A 48 -4.96 1.45 -8.39
CA ALA A 48 -3.77 2.12 -7.87
C ALA A 48 -2.48 1.81 -8.63
N THR A 49 -2.46 0.77 -9.46
CA THR A 49 -1.30 0.39 -10.27
C THR A 49 -1.38 0.94 -11.69
N ILE A 50 -2.55 0.91 -12.30
CA ILE A 50 -2.73 1.39 -13.69
C ILE A 50 -2.44 2.89 -13.81
N VAL A 51 -2.91 3.70 -12.87
CA VAL A 51 -2.81 5.16 -12.94
C VAL A 51 -1.37 5.68 -12.95
N PRO A 52 -0.46 5.29 -12.04
CA PRO A 52 0.94 5.72 -12.08
C PRO A 52 1.65 5.33 -13.38
N HIS A 53 1.36 4.15 -13.93
CA HIS A 53 1.91 3.71 -15.21
C HIS A 53 1.41 4.58 -16.38
N ALA A 54 0.11 4.89 -16.42
CA ALA A 54 -0.48 5.76 -17.42
C ALA A 54 0.09 7.20 -17.34
N ILE A 55 0.27 7.73 -16.12
CA ILE A 55 0.88 9.05 -15.91
C ILE A 55 2.32 9.03 -16.43
N ARG A 56 3.10 8.02 -16.11
CA ARG A 56 4.47 7.91 -16.60
C ARG A 56 4.53 7.85 -18.11
N ALA A 57 3.73 6.98 -18.75
CA ALA A 57 3.75 6.80 -20.20
C ALA A 57 3.39 8.08 -20.97
N ASN A 58 2.42 8.86 -20.46
CA ASN A 58 1.86 10.00 -21.20
C ASN A 58 2.45 11.37 -20.79
N TYR A 59 3.11 11.45 -19.62
CA TYR A 59 3.51 12.74 -19.04
C TYR A 59 4.98 12.79 -18.60
N ILE A 60 5.80 11.76 -18.90
CA ILE A 60 7.22 11.75 -18.50
C ILE A 60 7.97 12.97 -19.04
N ASP A 61 7.67 13.41 -20.26
CA ASP A 61 8.32 14.55 -20.91
C ASP A 61 7.66 15.90 -20.58
N LYS A 62 6.53 15.91 -19.85
CA LYS A 62 5.81 17.15 -19.53
C LYS A 62 6.41 17.83 -18.30
N PRO A 63 6.22 19.16 -18.16
CA PRO A 63 6.68 19.90 -16.97
C PRO A 63 6.10 19.28 -15.69
N LEU A 64 6.90 19.26 -14.65
CA LEU A 64 6.53 18.63 -13.36
C LEU A 64 5.28 19.25 -12.73
N GLN A 65 5.04 20.55 -12.95
CA GLN A 65 3.81 21.21 -12.47
C GLN A 65 2.54 20.57 -13.03
N LYS A 66 2.58 20.12 -14.32
CA LYS A 66 1.46 19.42 -14.94
C LYS A 66 1.26 18.04 -14.30
N ILE A 67 2.35 17.32 -14.04
CA ILE A 67 2.31 16.02 -13.36
C ILE A 67 1.75 16.17 -11.95
N LYS A 68 2.19 17.17 -11.17
CA LYS A 68 1.69 17.44 -9.82
C LYS A 68 0.17 17.68 -9.80
N ARG A 69 -0.36 18.46 -10.75
CA ARG A 69 -1.81 18.73 -10.84
C ARG A 69 -2.59 17.44 -11.08
N ILE A 70 -2.13 16.59 -11.98
CA ILE A 70 -2.76 15.30 -12.27
C ILE A 70 -2.74 14.39 -11.06
N ILE A 71 -1.58 14.27 -10.39
CA ILE A 71 -1.43 13.48 -9.17
C ILE A 71 -2.39 13.96 -8.09
N PHE A 72 -2.48 15.26 -7.87
CA PHE A 72 -3.41 15.83 -6.89
C PHE A 72 -4.87 15.47 -7.20
N SER A 73 -5.29 15.51 -8.46
CA SER A 73 -6.62 15.06 -8.88
C SER A 73 -6.86 13.57 -8.56
N PHE A 74 -5.87 12.70 -8.79
CA PHE A 74 -6.00 11.28 -8.45
C PHE A 74 -6.00 11.03 -6.94
N ILE A 75 -5.25 11.79 -6.15
CA ILE A 75 -5.32 11.71 -4.68
C ILE A 75 -6.74 12.02 -4.19
N ILE A 76 -7.39 13.04 -4.75
CA ILE A 76 -8.79 13.37 -4.42
C ILE A 76 -9.72 12.21 -4.80
N ILE A 77 -9.56 11.64 -5.99
CA ILE A 77 -10.36 10.49 -6.43
C ILE A 77 -10.18 9.30 -5.48
N TYR A 78 -8.94 8.97 -5.11
CA TYR A 78 -8.67 7.87 -4.18
C TYR A 78 -9.23 8.15 -2.78
N LEU A 79 -9.20 9.42 -2.32
CA LEU A 79 -9.82 9.81 -1.06
C LEU A 79 -11.34 9.62 -1.07
N VAL A 80 -12.00 10.00 -2.17
CA VAL A 80 -13.44 9.78 -2.34
C VAL A 80 -13.75 8.28 -2.33
N LEU A 81 -12.98 7.46 -3.07
CA LEU A 81 -13.14 6.00 -3.07
C LEU A 81 -12.90 5.39 -1.69
N LEU A 82 -11.92 5.89 -0.93
CA LEU A 82 -11.69 5.47 0.46
C LEU A 82 -12.92 5.74 1.32
N ILE A 83 -13.45 6.97 1.29
CA ILE A 83 -14.62 7.36 2.09
C ILE A 83 -15.83 6.48 1.74
N ILE A 84 -16.11 6.32 0.45
CA ILE A 84 -17.19 5.45 -0.03
C ILE A 84 -16.98 4.01 0.46
N GLY A 85 -15.77 3.47 0.34
CA GLY A 85 -15.43 2.13 0.80
C GLY A 85 -15.67 1.96 2.31
N ILE A 86 -15.16 2.87 3.14
CA ILE A 86 -15.34 2.84 4.59
C ILE A 86 -16.83 2.85 4.98
N LEU A 87 -17.65 3.63 4.29
CA LEU A 87 -19.08 3.74 4.58
C LEU A 87 -19.87 2.51 4.10
N LEU A 88 -19.52 1.90 2.97
CA LEU A 88 -20.24 0.78 2.39
C LEU A 88 -19.87 -0.58 3.00
N ILE A 89 -18.64 -0.78 3.44
CA ILE A 89 -18.15 -2.07 3.95
C ILE A 89 -19.01 -2.62 5.09
N PRO A 90 -19.44 -1.86 6.12
CA PRO A 90 -20.28 -2.41 7.18
C PRO A 90 -21.60 -2.98 6.67
N SER A 91 -22.25 -2.28 5.76
CA SER A 91 -23.52 -2.74 5.16
C SER A 91 -23.29 -3.96 4.26
N PHE A 92 -22.22 -3.96 3.46
CA PHE A 92 -21.88 -5.09 2.60
C PHE A 92 -21.62 -6.36 3.43
N ILE A 93 -20.80 -6.27 4.48
CA ILE A 93 -20.50 -7.44 5.32
C ILE A 93 -21.75 -7.95 6.03
N LYS A 94 -22.60 -7.06 6.54
CA LYS A 94 -23.85 -7.45 7.23
C LYS A 94 -24.88 -8.10 6.31
N ILE A 95 -24.91 -7.77 5.03
CA ILE A 95 -25.85 -8.33 4.05
C ILE A 95 -25.37 -9.67 3.52
N PHE A 96 -24.09 -9.81 3.25
CA PHE A 96 -23.57 -10.96 2.51
C PHE A 96 -22.83 -12.01 3.37
N PHE A 97 -22.55 -11.70 4.65
CA PHE A 97 -21.78 -12.60 5.53
C PHE A 97 -22.46 -12.77 6.89
N ASP A 98 -22.20 -13.90 7.52
CA ASP A 98 -22.67 -14.20 8.88
C ASP A 98 -22.07 -13.27 9.93
N SER A 99 -22.70 -13.17 11.08
CA SER A 99 -22.26 -12.33 12.19
C SER A 99 -20.83 -12.62 12.69
N SER A 100 -20.33 -13.84 12.46
CA SER A 100 -18.94 -14.22 12.75
C SER A 100 -17.92 -13.38 11.99
N PHE A 101 -18.28 -12.85 10.81
CA PHE A 101 -17.42 -12.01 9.99
C PHE A 101 -17.48 -10.52 10.33
N TYR A 102 -18.32 -10.09 11.28
CA TYR A 102 -18.40 -8.65 11.63
C TYR A 102 -17.09 -8.07 12.15
N ALA A 103 -16.23 -8.88 12.76
CA ALA A 103 -14.87 -8.49 13.13
C ALA A 103 -14.01 -8.08 11.91
N SER A 104 -14.30 -8.60 10.72
CA SER A 104 -13.58 -8.23 9.49
C SER A 104 -13.84 -6.78 9.05
N ILE A 105 -14.95 -6.16 9.46
CA ILE A 105 -15.30 -4.78 9.08
C ILE A 105 -14.16 -3.84 9.45
N TYR A 106 -13.70 -3.89 10.69
CA TYR A 106 -12.61 -3.05 11.17
C TYR A 106 -11.30 -3.31 10.43
N VAL A 107 -10.95 -4.59 10.22
CA VAL A 107 -9.75 -5.00 9.48
C VAL A 107 -9.78 -4.50 8.04
N ILE A 108 -10.93 -4.62 7.36
CA ILE A 108 -11.10 -4.12 5.98
C ILE A 108 -11.00 -2.59 5.94
N GLN A 109 -11.62 -1.87 6.87
CA GLN A 109 -11.55 -0.42 6.92
C GLN A 109 -10.11 0.09 7.08
N ILE A 110 -9.33 -0.52 7.99
CA ILE A 110 -7.90 -0.17 8.10
C ILE A 110 -7.14 -0.53 6.82
N MET A 111 -7.43 -1.68 6.22
CA MET A 111 -6.78 -2.10 4.97
C MET A 111 -7.08 -1.15 3.81
N LEU A 112 -8.26 -0.53 3.76
CA LEU A 112 -8.59 0.53 2.80
C LEU A 112 -7.74 1.80 3.04
N VAL A 113 -7.46 2.14 4.31
CA VAL A 113 -6.53 3.25 4.61
C VAL A 113 -5.10 2.90 4.18
N VAL A 114 -4.64 1.67 4.42
CA VAL A 114 -3.35 1.15 3.90
C VAL A 114 -3.31 1.26 2.37
N TRP A 115 -4.39 0.86 1.69
CA TRP A 115 -4.50 0.99 0.25
C TRP A 115 -4.39 2.44 -0.23
N PHE A 116 -5.06 3.37 0.44
CA PHE A 116 -5.01 4.79 0.09
C PHE A 116 -3.59 5.35 0.21
N ILE A 117 -2.90 5.10 1.33
CA ILE A 117 -1.52 5.54 1.55
C ILE A 117 -0.57 4.87 0.54
N GLY A 118 -0.72 3.56 0.31
CA GLY A 118 0.06 2.83 -0.70
C GLY A 118 -0.17 3.34 -2.13
N SER A 119 -1.39 3.82 -2.44
CA SER A 119 -1.69 4.45 -3.73
C SER A 119 -0.99 5.79 -3.88
N ILE A 120 -0.92 6.60 -2.82
CA ILE A 120 -0.11 7.83 -2.80
C ILE A 120 1.37 7.49 -2.99
N ASN A 121 1.90 6.47 -2.32
CA ASN A 121 3.28 6.04 -2.48
C ASN A 121 3.60 5.66 -3.93
N LYS A 122 2.70 4.96 -4.62
CA LYS A 122 2.84 4.62 -6.05
C LYS A 122 2.83 5.86 -6.95
N LEU A 123 1.94 6.82 -6.67
CA LEU A 123 1.86 8.10 -7.39
C LEU A 123 3.10 8.97 -7.18
N LEU A 124 3.67 9.00 -5.99
CA LEU A 124 4.88 9.74 -5.69
C LEU A 124 6.14 9.01 -6.18
N GLY A 125 6.22 7.70 -5.97
CA GLY A 125 7.39 6.91 -6.30
C GLY A 125 7.64 6.78 -7.79
N PHE A 126 6.65 6.33 -8.56
CA PHE A 126 6.89 5.96 -9.94
C PHE A 126 6.92 7.15 -10.91
N PRO A 127 5.92 8.05 -10.99
CA PRO A 127 5.96 9.17 -11.94
C PRO A 127 6.74 10.39 -11.44
N VAL A 128 6.79 10.66 -10.13
CA VAL A 128 7.45 11.85 -9.60
C VAL A 128 8.90 11.55 -9.27
N PHE A 129 9.14 10.55 -8.44
CA PHE A 129 10.49 10.25 -7.96
C PHE A 129 11.42 9.83 -9.09
N SER A 130 10.93 9.01 -10.04
CA SER A 130 11.72 8.60 -11.22
C SER A 130 12.07 9.76 -12.17
N LYS A 131 11.34 10.88 -12.08
CA LYS A 131 11.65 12.10 -12.84
C LYS A 131 12.69 12.97 -12.14
N ILE A 132 12.76 12.92 -10.82
CA ILE A 132 13.62 13.78 -9.99
C ILE A 132 14.96 13.08 -9.70
N TYR A 133 14.91 11.78 -9.53
CA TYR A 133 16.05 10.96 -9.14
C TYR A 133 16.33 9.86 -10.16
N ASP A 134 17.57 9.39 -10.18
CA ASP A 134 17.98 8.26 -10.98
C ASP A 134 17.37 6.93 -10.48
N SER A 135 17.39 5.93 -11.34
CA SER A 135 16.88 4.59 -11.02
C SER A 135 17.62 3.92 -9.86
N LYS A 136 18.90 4.28 -9.62
CA LYS A 136 19.70 3.74 -8.53
C LYS A 136 19.13 4.14 -7.17
N ARG A 137 18.73 5.40 -7.01
CA ARG A 137 18.10 5.89 -5.75
C ARG A 137 16.73 5.27 -5.53
N LEU A 138 15.94 5.10 -6.58
CA LEU A 138 14.65 4.41 -6.46
C LEU A 138 14.84 2.97 -5.98
N ASN A 139 15.83 2.25 -6.53
CA ASN A 139 16.15 0.89 -6.10
C ASN A 139 16.61 0.84 -4.64
N GLN A 140 17.42 1.80 -4.20
CA GLN A 140 17.83 1.89 -2.78
C GLN A 140 16.64 2.05 -1.85
N LEU A 141 15.62 2.83 -2.22
CA LEU A 141 14.40 2.97 -1.44
C LEU A 141 13.59 1.67 -1.41
N VAL A 142 13.48 0.96 -2.53
CA VAL A 142 12.78 -0.34 -2.56
C VAL A 142 13.46 -1.34 -1.62
N TYR A 143 14.80 -1.39 -1.58
CA TYR A 143 15.53 -2.24 -0.64
C TYR A 143 15.35 -1.79 0.82
N LEU A 144 15.35 -0.49 1.09
CA LEU A 144 15.06 0.06 2.41
C LEU A 144 13.66 -0.35 2.89
N PHE A 145 12.64 -0.17 2.04
CA PHE A 145 11.26 -0.54 2.37
C PHE A 145 11.13 -2.05 2.55
N GLY A 146 11.80 -2.84 1.70
CA GLY A 146 11.90 -4.28 1.89
C GLY A 146 12.49 -4.68 3.24
N GLY A 147 13.55 -4.01 3.65
CA GLY A 147 14.15 -4.19 4.97
C GLY A 147 13.20 -3.82 6.11
N LEU A 148 12.44 -2.72 5.97
CA LEU A 148 11.42 -2.33 6.96
C LEU A 148 10.32 -3.38 7.10
N HIS A 149 9.82 -3.93 5.99
CA HIS A 149 8.83 -5.02 6.04
C HIS A 149 9.37 -6.27 6.73
N LEU A 150 10.61 -6.68 6.42
CA LEU A 150 11.25 -7.84 7.06
C LEU A 150 11.47 -7.62 8.55
N LEU A 151 12.00 -6.46 8.95
CA LEU A 151 12.19 -6.10 10.35
C LEU A 151 10.87 -6.10 11.11
N SER A 152 9.85 -5.47 10.54
CA SER A 152 8.52 -5.40 11.12
C SER A 152 7.89 -6.79 11.28
N PHE A 153 8.13 -7.70 10.34
CA PHE A 153 7.68 -9.08 10.44
C PHE A 153 8.39 -9.83 11.59
N VAL A 154 9.69 -9.66 11.73
CA VAL A 154 10.45 -10.28 12.83
C VAL A 154 9.96 -9.76 14.17
N LEU A 155 9.74 -8.44 14.30
CA LEU A 155 9.19 -7.83 15.51
C LEU A 155 7.77 -8.34 15.81
N TRP A 156 6.91 -8.41 14.80
CA TRP A 156 5.56 -8.93 14.96
C TRP A 156 5.56 -10.42 15.36
N LYS A 157 6.42 -11.23 14.75
CA LYS A 157 6.61 -12.64 15.13
C LYS A 157 7.09 -12.80 16.57
N THR A 158 7.91 -11.87 17.08
CA THR A 158 8.50 -11.98 18.41
C THR A 158 7.57 -11.45 19.51
N PHE A 159 6.84 -10.37 19.25
CA PHE A 159 6.09 -9.62 20.25
C PHE A 159 4.59 -9.51 19.93
N GLY A 160 4.15 -9.99 18.79
CA GLY A 160 2.77 -9.84 18.33
C GLY A 160 1.81 -10.87 18.92
N SER A 161 0.51 -10.55 18.91
CA SER A 161 -0.56 -11.46 19.33
C SER A 161 -1.14 -12.30 18.19
N TYR A 162 -0.53 -12.29 17.01
CA TYR A 162 -0.87 -13.06 15.80
C TYR A 162 -2.34 -12.92 15.37
N ASN A 163 -2.92 -11.73 15.52
CA ASN A 163 -4.25 -11.43 15.03
C ASN A 163 -4.23 -10.50 13.79
N ALA A 164 -5.32 -10.56 13.03
CA ALA A 164 -5.46 -9.77 11.79
C ALA A 164 -5.42 -8.26 12.04
N GLU A 165 -5.98 -7.80 13.17
CA GLU A 165 -6.02 -6.37 13.51
C GLU A 165 -4.62 -5.79 13.72
N GLN A 166 -3.79 -6.46 14.51
CA GLN A 166 -2.40 -6.00 14.73
C GLN A 166 -1.60 -6.00 13.43
N LEU A 167 -1.82 -7.01 12.59
CA LEU A 167 -1.14 -7.11 11.31
C LEU A 167 -1.47 -5.90 10.42
N VAL A 168 -2.77 -5.56 10.28
CA VAL A 168 -3.15 -4.42 9.42
C VAL A 168 -2.74 -3.07 10.00
N LEU A 169 -2.70 -2.91 11.33
CA LEU A 169 -2.14 -1.73 11.98
C LEU A 169 -0.64 -1.59 11.73
N LEU A 170 0.10 -2.69 11.75
CA LEU A 170 1.52 -2.69 11.40
C LEU A 170 1.74 -2.30 9.93
N LEU A 171 0.92 -2.84 9.02
CA LEU A 171 0.95 -2.46 7.60
C LEU A 171 0.64 -0.98 7.40
N LEU A 172 -0.31 -0.43 8.16
CA LEU A 172 -0.63 0.99 8.16
C LEU A 172 0.57 1.83 8.57
N PHE A 173 1.25 1.45 9.64
CA PHE A 173 2.44 2.15 10.14
C PHE A 173 3.57 2.12 9.10
N ILE A 174 3.85 0.96 8.50
CA ILE A 174 4.91 0.81 7.47
C ILE A 174 4.57 1.69 6.25
N SER A 175 3.35 1.58 5.71
CA SER A 175 2.92 2.37 4.55
C SER A 175 2.98 3.88 4.83
N GLY A 176 2.65 4.30 6.04
CA GLY A 176 2.76 5.69 6.49
C GLY A 176 4.22 6.16 6.54
N ALA A 177 5.13 5.34 7.08
CA ALA A 177 6.56 5.64 7.12
C ALA A 177 7.15 5.77 5.70
N GLU A 178 6.80 4.87 4.79
CA GLU A 178 7.19 4.96 3.38
C GLU A 178 6.72 6.26 2.73
N CYS A 179 5.46 6.65 2.98
CA CYS A 179 4.89 7.88 2.46
C CYS A 179 5.66 9.12 2.95
N ILE A 180 5.99 9.18 4.24
CA ILE A 180 6.76 10.26 4.84
C ILE A 180 8.16 10.32 4.21
N ILE A 181 8.83 9.18 4.01
CA ILE A 181 10.15 9.13 3.39
C ILE A 181 10.10 9.66 1.96
N PHE A 182 9.14 9.21 1.14
CA PHE A 182 8.97 9.73 -0.23
C PHE A 182 8.69 11.24 -0.24
N ALA A 183 7.75 11.70 0.57
CA ALA A 183 7.38 13.11 0.65
C ALA A 183 8.58 13.97 1.07
N THR A 184 9.34 13.55 2.08
CA THR A 184 10.52 14.27 2.59
C THR A 184 11.61 14.37 1.52
N LEU A 185 11.92 13.29 0.82
CA LEU A 185 12.93 13.29 -0.24
C LEU A 185 12.53 14.18 -1.41
N ILE A 186 11.27 14.13 -1.83
CA ILE A 186 10.75 14.98 -2.89
C ILE A 186 10.82 16.44 -2.44
N PHE A 187 10.38 16.77 -1.22
CA PHE A 187 10.41 18.11 -0.68
C PHE A 187 11.84 18.67 -0.61
N LYS A 188 12.78 17.91 -0.06
CA LYS A 188 14.19 18.30 0.03
C LYS A 188 14.81 18.67 -1.33
N LYS A 189 14.43 17.97 -2.40
CA LYS A 189 14.99 18.23 -3.75
C LYS A 189 14.37 19.47 -4.41
N TYR A 190 13.19 19.92 -3.95
CA TYR A 190 12.48 21.05 -4.56
C TYR A 190 12.68 22.37 -3.85
N PHE A 191 13.04 22.35 -2.57
CA PHE A 191 13.15 23.54 -1.74
C PHE A 191 14.58 23.83 -1.30
N TYR A 192 15.51 22.94 -1.60
CA TYR A 192 16.95 23.07 -1.42
C TYR A 192 17.71 22.61 -2.68
#